data_ffafe55896f7c4e1b666937d01760ad2
#
_entry.id   ffafe55896f7c4e1b666937d01760ad2
#
_cell.length_a   1.000
_cell.length_b   1.000
_cell.length_c   1.000
_cell.angle_alpha   90.00
_cell.angle_beta   90.00
_cell.angle_gamma   90.00
#
_symmetry.space_group_name_H-M   'P 1'
#
loop_
_entity.id
_entity.type
_entity.pdbx_description
1 polymer ?
#
loop_
_entity_poly.entity_id
_entity_poly.type
_entity_poly.pdbx_seq_one_letter_code
_entity_poly.pdbx_strand_id
1 'polypeptide(L)'
;MDAWANAFQKPKQDMNVPEKRTHTKQMSDNDTEAAVMREVGALLAVHPKVLFAVRQNSGMAYGENKQPIYFYRWARSKTKMRISDFWGMLTDGRLMALEVKHRAWTKPSGEREAEQLAFLLTVKYAGGVSGFVTSAEQAQAIIESNESQPTKE
;
A
#
# COMPACT_ATOMS: atom_id res chain seq x y z
N MET A 1 54.70 16.48 39.16
CA MET A 1 54.47 16.03 37.78
C MET A 1 53.24 15.17 37.79
N ASP A 2 52.36 15.35 36.81
CA ASP A 2 51.16 14.59 36.53
C ASP A 2 49.85 14.95 37.24
N ALA A 3 49.50 16.26 37.13
CA ALA A 3 48.16 16.73 37.50
C ALA A 3 47.13 16.63 36.32
N TRP A 4 47.48 15.92 35.23
CA TRP A 4 46.66 15.88 34.01
C TRP A 4 45.83 14.60 33.81
N ALA A 5 45.97 13.58 34.66
CA ALA A 5 45.36 12.28 34.43
C ALA A 5 43.93 12.15 34.98
N ASN A 6 43.39 13.10 35.77
CA ASN A 6 42.10 12.93 36.44
C ASN A 6 40.96 13.83 35.93
N ALA A 7 41.13 14.50 34.79
CA ALA A 7 40.13 15.46 34.31
C ALA A 7 39.07 14.88 33.38
N PHE A 8 39.06 13.59 33.04
CA PHE A 8 38.10 13.00 32.09
C PHE A 8 37.41 11.72 32.58
N GLN A 9 37.10 11.62 33.87
CA GLN A 9 36.10 10.64 34.28
C GLN A 9 34.72 11.25 34.11
N LYS A 10 34.06 10.94 32.97
CA LYS A 10 32.64 11.21 32.81
C LYS A 10 31.85 10.43 33.83
N PRO A 11 30.90 11.06 34.55
CA PRO A 11 30.03 10.32 35.45
C PRO A 11 29.22 9.31 34.60
N LYS A 12 29.25 8.05 35.06
CA LYS A 12 28.32 7.02 34.55
C LYS A 12 26.91 7.48 34.93
N GLN A 13 26.21 8.06 33.97
CA GLN A 13 24.76 8.23 34.11
C GLN A 13 24.12 6.85 33.99
N ASP A 14 23.63 6.36 35.13
CA ASP A 14 22.63 5.30 35.14
C ASP A 14 21.36 5.80 34.46
N MET A 15 21.33 5.69 33.14
CA MET A 15 20.10 5.89 32.40
C MET A 15 19.24 4.62 32.50
N ASN A 16 18.58 4.48 33.62
CA ASN A 16 17.45 3.58 33.75
C ASN A 16 16.23 4.27 33.06
N VAL A 17 16.27 4.32 31.73
CA VAL A 17 15.13 4.73 30.93
C VAL A 17 14.16 3.55 30.97
N PRO A 18 12.97 3.69 31.58
CA PRO A 18 11.96 2.64 31.48
C PRO A 18 11.60 2.49 30.01
N GLU A 19 12.00 1.36 29.44
CA GLU A 19 11.60 0.95 28.11
C GLU A 19 10.07 0.88 28.08
N LYS A 20 9.42 1.92 27.55
CA LYS A 20 8.01 1.87 27.22
C LYS A 20 7.86 0.79 26.15
N ARG A 21 7.68 -0.45 26.58
CA ARG A 21 7.16 -1.51 25.74
C ARG A 21 5.73 -1.10 25.35
N THR A 22 5.62 -0.35 24.28
CA THR A 22 4.36 -0.27 23.54
C THR A 22 4.09 -1.70 23.07
N HIS A 23 3.16 -2.39 23.73
CA HIS A 23 2.57 -3.60 23.21
C HIS A 23 1.84 -3.23 21.92
N THR A 24 2.58 -3.15 20.83
CA THR A 24 1.99 -3.15 19.50
C THR A 24 1.35 -4.53 19.39
N LYS A 25 0.02 -4.57 19.40
CA LYS A 25 -0.76 -5.79 19.21
C LYS A 25 -0.24 -6.41 17.92
N GLN A 26 0.49 -7.53 18.02
CA GLN A 26 1.06 -8.21 16.88
C GLN A 26 -0.11 -8.69 16.02
N MET A 27 -0.20 -8.19 14.79
CA MET A 27 -1.22 -8.63 13.84
C MET A 27 -1.02 -10.13 13.58
N SER A 28 -2.12 -10.88 13.50
CA SER A 28 -2.04 -12.27 13.07
C SER A 28 -1.51 -12.34 11.64
N ASP A 29 -0.86 -13.44 11.27
CA ASP A 29 -0.31 -13.63 9.92
C ASP A 29 -1.38 -13.50 8.82
N ASN A 30 -2.64 -13.81 9.15
CA ASN A 30 -3.78 -13.71 8.25
C ASN A 30 -4.34 -12.27 8.10
N ASP A 31 -3.97 -11.37 9.01
CA ASP A 31 -4.46 -9.97 8.99
C ASP A 31 -3.50 -9.03 8.29
N THR A 32 -2.36 -9.52 7.84
CA THR A 32 -1.33 -8.73 7.16
C THR A 32 -1.77 -8.31 5.77
N GLU A 33 -1.21 -7.19 5.29
CA GLU A 33 -1.38 -6.75 3.89
C GLU A 33 -0.94 -7.84 2.91
N ALA A 34 0.13 -8.59 3.23
CA ALA A 34 0.61 -9.69 2.40
C ALA A 34 -0.41 -10.85 2.29
N ALA A 35 -1.15 -11.15 3.36
CA ALA A 35 -2.20 -12.16 3.33
C ALA A 35 -3.37 -11.70 2.45
N VAL A 36 -3.85 -10.48 2.65
CA VAL A 36 -4.91 -9.89 1.83
C VAL A 36 -4.49 -9.82 0.36
N MET A 37 -3.22 -9.46 0.08
CA MET A 37 -2.67 -9.43 -1.27
C MET A 37 -2.77 -10.81 -1.97
N ARG A 38 -2.47 -11.89 -1.26
CA ARG A 38 -2.60 -13.26 -1.80
C ARG A 38 -4.05 -13.62 -2.09
N GLU A 39 -4.97 -13.31 -1.16
CA GLU A 39 -6.40 -13.58 -1.33
C GLU A 39 -6.99 -12.82 -2.51
N VAL A 40 -6.73 -11.53 -2.61
CA VAL A 40 -7.17 -10.69 -3.73
C VAL A 40 -6.58 -11.19 -5.05
N GLY A 41 -5.28 -11.51 -5.08
CA GLY A 41 -4.63 -12.05 -6.28
C GLY A 41 -5.24 -13.39 -6.73
N ALA A 42 -5.57 -14.27 -5.79
CA ALA A 42 -6.26 -15.54 -6.10
C ALA A 42 -7.67 -15.30 -6.66
N LEU A 43 -8.43 -14.36 -6.09
CA LEU A 43 -9.74 -13.99 -6.62
C LEU A 43 -9.61 -13.45 -8.06
N LEU A 44 -8.71 -12.51 -8.31
CA LEU A 44 -8.53 -11.88 -9.63
C LEU A 44 -8.15 -12.89 -10.71
N ALA A 45 -7.41 -13.95 -10.35
CA ALA A 45 -6.98 -14.99 -11.29
C ALA A 45 -8.14 -15.85 -11.83
N VAL A 46 -9.26 -15.93 -11.09
CA VAL A 46 -10.38 -16.83 -11.45
C VAL A 46 -11.71 -16.10 -11.66
N HIS A 47 -11.77 -14.81 -11.37
CA HIS A 47 -13.03 -14.06 -11.43
C HIS A 47 -13.49 -13.86 -12.88
N PRO A 48 -14.73 -14.26 -13.25
CA PRO A 48 -15.18 -14.30 -14.65
C PRO A 48 -15.29 -12.90 -15.29
N LYS A 49 -15.47 -11.85 -14.51
CA LYS A 49 -15.52 -10.47 -15.01
C LYS A 49 -14.13 -9.82 -15.16
N VAL A 50 -13.03 -10.47 -14.74
CA VAL A 50 -11.68 -9.95 -14.89
C VAL A 50 -11.07 -10.49 -16.16
N LEU A 51 -10.80 -9.61 -17.12
CA LEU A 51 -10.15 -9.99 -18.38
C LEU A 51 -8.66 -10.24 -18.17
N PHE A 52 -7.99 -9.35 -17.47
CA PHE A 52 -6.63 -9.52 -16.95
C PHE A 52 -6.39 -8.60 -15.75
N ALA A 53 -5.46 -8.99 -14.89
CA ALA A 53 -4.98 -8.17 -13.78
C ALA A 53 -3.46 -8.20 -13.73
N VAL A 54 -2.86 -7.05 -13.42
CA VAL A 54 -1.42 -6.86 -13.24
C VAL A 54 -1.16 -6.51 -11.78
N ARG A 55 -0.26 -7.24 -11.13
CA ARG A 55 0.26 -6.86 -9.83
C ARG A 55 1.40 -5.87 -10.01
N GLN A 56 1.23 -4.66 -9.49
CA GLN A 56 2.25 -3.62 -9.53
C GLN A 56 3.14 -3.71 -8.30
N ASN A 57 4.38 -4.15 -8.48
CA ASN A 57 5.37 -4.14 -7.42
C ASN A 57 6.00 -2.75 -7.30
N SER A 58 6.19 -2.29 -6.08
CA SER A 58 7.06 -1.16 -5.76
C SER A 58 8.02 -1.59 -4.66
N GLY A 59 9.20 -1.04 -4.65
CA GLY A 59 10.16 -1.40 -3.64
C GLY A 59 11.58 -1.01 -4.03
N MET A 60 12.51 -1.62 -3.35
CA MET A 60 13.93 -1.50 -3.59
C MET A 60 14.52 -2.90 -3.73
N ALA A 61 15.36 -3.10 -4.74
CA ALA A 61 16.24 -4.25 -4.87
C ALA A 61 17.69 -3.78 -4.82
N TYR A 62 18.60 -4.68 -4.59
CA TYR A 62 20.05 -4.40 -4.70
C TYR A 62 20.61 -5.02 -5.97
N GLY A 63 21.29 -4.22 -6.76
CA GLY A 63 22.07 -4.70 -7.91
C GLY A 63 23.32 -5.46 -7.47
N GLU A 64 24.05 -6.02 -8.44
CA GLU A 64 25.27 -6.81 -8.19
C GLU A 64 26.32 -6.08 -7.36
N ASN A 65 26.43 -4.76 -7.51
CA ASN A 65 27.36 -3.90 -6.76
C ASN A 65 26.72 -3.33 -5.47
N LYS A 66 25.68 -3.95 -4.94
CA LYS A 66 24.93 -3.50 -3.74
C LYS A 66 24.36 -2.08 -3.85
N GLN A 67 24.28 -1.49 -5.05
CA GLN A 67 23.58 -0.24 -5.23
C GLN A 67 22.06 -0.47 -5.15
N PRO A 68 21.31 0.44 -4.52
CA PRO A 68 19.86 0.33 -4.45
C PRO A 68 19.23 0.66 -5.81
N ILE A 69 18.35 -0.22 -6.28
CA ILE A 69 17.50 -0.01 -7.45
C ILE A 69 16.08 0.18 -6.95
N TYR A 70 15.50 1.34 -7.25
CA TYR A 70 14.15 1.70 -6.80
C TYR A 70 13.13 1.46 -7.90
N PHE A 71 12.04 0.79 -7.57
CA PHE A 71 10.87 0.62 -8.44
C PHE A 71 9.78 1.58 -8.00
N TYR A 72 9.37 2.49 -8.90
CA TYR A 72 8.39 3.51 -8.61
C TYR A 72 7.05 3.19 -9.25
N ARG A 73 5.97 3.50 -8.53
CA ARG A 73 4.58 3.34 -8.94
C ARG A 73 3.97 4.67 -9.33
N TRP A 74 4.59 5.45 -10.17
CA TRP A 74 4.06 6.75 -10.51
C TRP A 74 3.30 6.73 -11.82
N ALA A 75 2.09 7.33 -11.80
CA ALA A 75 1.41 7.72 -13.01
C ALA A 75 1.83 9.15 -13.37
N ARG A 76 2.14 9.39 -14.64
CA ARG A 76 2.41 10.74 -15.14
C ARG A 76 1.07 11.47 -15.36
N SER A 77 0.81 12.49 -14.55
CA SER A 77 -0.35 13.36 -14.68
C SER A 77 -0.04 14.74 -14.10
N LYS A 78 -0.99 15.68 -14.21
CA LYS A 78 -0.90 16.98 -13.54
C LYS A 78 -0.91 16.86 -12.02
N THR A 79 -1.54 15.82 -11.50
CA THR A 79 -1.57 15.49 -10.07
C THR A 79 -0.65 14.32 -9.80
N LYS A 80 0.14 14.39 -8.75
CA LYS A 80 0.99 13.28 -8.31
C LYS A 80 0.09 12.12 -7.87
N MET A 81 0.20 11.01 -8.55
CA MET A 81 -0.60 9.81 -8.29
C MET A 81 0.31 8.59 -8.18
N ARG A 82 -0.12 7.65 -7.37
CA ARG A 82 0.57 6.39 -7.17
C ARG A 82 -0.32 5.24 -7.63
N ILE A 83 0.17 4.47 -8.60
CA ILE A 83 -0.55 3.31 -9.16
C ILE A 83 -0.82 2.30 -8.05
N SER A 84 -2.02 1.72 -8.04
CA SER A 84 -2.47 0.72 -7.08
C SER A 84 -1.72 -0.61 -7.17
N ASP A 85 -1.87 -1.46 -6.15
CA ASP A 85 -1.23 -2.79 -6.09
C ASP A 85 -1.68 -3.72 -7.20
N PHE A 86 -2.97 -3.67 -7.55
CA PHE A 86 -3.53 -4.34 -8.71
C PHE A 86 -4.22 -3.34 -9.62
N TRP A 87 -4.02 -3.50 -10.92
CA TRP A 87 -4.80 -2.83 -11.95
C TRP A 87 -5.02 -3.77 -13.12
N GLY A 88 -6.02 -3.52 -13.92
CA GLY A 88 -6.36 -4.41 -15.01
C GLY A 88 -7.62 -3.98 -15.73
N MET A 89 -8.19 -4.87 -16.50
CA MET A 89 -9.39 -4.61 -17.30
C MET A 89 -10.45 -5.66 -16.99
N LEU A 90 -11.68 -5.20 -16.89
CA LEU A 90 -12.84 -6.07 -16.82
C LEU A 90 -13.30 -6.48 -18.22
N THR A 91 -14.10 -7.56 -18.31
CA THR A 91 -14.63 -8.09 -19.57
C THR A 91 -15.58 -7.12 -20.28
N ASP A 92 -16.14 -6.14 -19.58
CA ASP A 92 -16.97 -5.06 -20.12
C ASP A 92 -16.15 -3.83 -20.59
N GLY A 93 -14.81 -3.91 -20.53
CA GLY A 93 -13.89 -2.85 -20.96
C GLY A 93 -13.57 -1.80 -19.91
N ARG A 94 -14.15 -1.87 -18.70
CA ARG A 94 -13.82 -0.93 -17.62
C ARG A 94 -12.44 -1.21 -17.06
N LEU A 95 -11.70 -0.14 -16.75
CA LEU A 95 -10.45 -0.24 -15.98
C LEU A 95 -10.76 -0.61 -14.53
N MET A 96 -10.00 -1.52 -13.97
CA MET A 96 -10.04 -1.89 -12.55
C MET A 96 -8.76 -1.44 -11.85
N ALA A 97 -8.87 -0.90 -10.63
CA ALA A 97 -7.73 -0.55 -9.79
C ALA A 97 -8.02 -0.84 -8.30
N LEU A 98 -7.20 -1.67 -7.67
CA LEU A 98 -7.37 -2.08 -6.28
C LEU A 98 -6.08 -1.83 -5.50
N GLU A 99 -6.17 -1.06 -4.44
CA GLU A 99 -5.08 -0.84 -3.47
C GLU A 99 -5.34 -1.70 -2.24
N VAL A 100 -4.42 -2.61 -1.95
CA VAL A 100 -4.57 -3.56 -0.85
C VAL A 100 -4.06 -2.94 0.45
N LYS A 101 -4.79 -3.18 1.52
CA LYS A 101 -4.46 -2.78 2.88
C LYS A 101 -4.62 -3.96 3.84
N HIS A 102 -3.97 -3.90 4.99
CA HIS A 102 -4.17 -4.88 6.06
C HIS A 102 -5.61 -4.83 6.60
N ARG A 103 -6.10 -5.93 7.18
CA ARG A 103 -7.52 -6.07 7.57
C ARG A 103 -8.02 -4.99 8.54
N ALA A 104 -7.17 -4.48 9.41
CA ALA A 104 -7.54 -3.44 10.37
C ALA A 104 -7.46 -2.00 9.83
N TRP A 105 -7.16 -1.82 8.53
CA TRP A 105 -7.12 -0.51 7.92
C TRP A 105 -8.54 0.08 7.77
N THR A 106 -8.69 1.37 8.03
CA THR A 106 -10.03 2.01 8.03
C THR A 106 -10.18 3.16 7.04
N LYS A 107 -9.13 3.99 6.90
CA LYS A 107 -9.19 5.18 6.03
C LYS A 107 -7.81 5.63 5.60
N PRO A 108 -7.71 6.33 4.45
CA PRO A 108 -6.44 6.90 4.01
C PRO A 108 -5.88 7.91 5.01
N SER A 109 -4.55 7.88 5.18
CA SER A 109 -3.80 8.82 6.01
C SER A 109 -2.42 9.12 5.41
N GLY A 110 -1.98 10.37 5.54
CA GLY A 110 -0.68 10.81 5.03
C GLY A 110 -0.60 10.95 3.50
N GLU A 111 0.53 11.49 3.04
CA GLU A 111 0.76 11.85 1.64
C GLU A 111 0.71 10.65 0.70
N ARG A 112 1.34 9.53 1.10
CA ARG A 112 1.38 8.32 0.28
C ARG A 112 -0.01 7.79 -0.05
N GLU A 113 -0.89 7.70 0.94
CA GLU A 113 -2.25 7.19 0.73
C GLU A 113 -3.14 8.22 0.02
N ALA A 114 -2.86 9.52 0.16
CA ALA A 114 -3.51 10.55 -0.65
C ALA A 114 -3.15 10.41 -2.15
N GLU A 115 -1.90 10.10 -2.49
CA GLU A 115 -1.48 9.81 -3.86
C GLU A 115 -2.13 8.54 -4.42
N GLN A 116 -2.31 7.50 -3.60
CA GLN A 116 -3.03 6.28 -3.96
C GLN A 116 -4.50 6.58 -4.20
N LEU A 117 -5.14 7.32 -3.29
CA LEU A 117 -6.53 7.73 -3.44
C LEU A 117 -6.75 8.55 -4.73
N ALA A 118 -5.84 9.47 -5.05
CA ALA A 118 -5.93 10.26 -6.27
C ALA A 118 -5.95 9.38 -7.53
N PHE A 119 -5.16 8.30 -7.57
CA PHE A 119 -5.19 7.33 -8.66
C PHE A 119 -6.53 6.58 -8.72
N LEU A 120 -7.01 6.05 -7.59
CA LEU A 120 -8.26 5.33 -7.51
C LEU A 120 -9.44 6.20 -7.95
N LEU A 121 -9.51 7.45 -7.50
CA LEU A 121 -10.55 8.39 -7.91
C LEU A 121 -10.47 8.70 -9.42
N THR A 122 -9.28 8.85 -9.98
CA THR A 122 -9.10 9.07 -11.43
C THR A 122 -9.68 7.90 -12.22
N VAL A 123 -9.42 6.66 -11.81
CA VAL A 123 -10.00 5.47 -12.44
C VAL A 123 -11.52 5.47 -12.33
N LYS A 124 -12.07 5.78 -11.13
CA LYS A 124 -13.51 5.84 -10.90
C LYS A 124 -14.19 6.91 -11.76
N TYR A 125 -13.66 8.13 -11.82
CA TYR A 125 -14.19 9.22 -12.64
C TYR A 125 -14.08 8.95 -14.15
N ALA A 126 -13.12 8.13 -14.57
CA ALA A 126 -13.02 7.67 -15.95
C ALA A 126 -14.00 6.53 -16.30
N GLY A 127 -14.86 6.12 -15.37
CA GLY A 127 -15.84 5.06 -15.56
C GLY A 127 -15.33 3.65 -15.22
N GLY A 128 -14.17 3.55 -14.60
CA GLY A 128 -13.64 2.30 -14.08
C GLY A 128 -14.18 1.95 -12.70
N VAL A 129 -13.71 0.84 -12.16
CA VAL A 129 -13.97 0.41 -10.78
C VAL A 129 -12.70 0.45 -9.96
N SER A 130 -12.76 1.00 -8.76
CA SER A 130 -11.56 1.15 -7.96
C SER A 130 -11.85 1.31 -6.47
N GLY A 131 -10.88 0.95 -5.64
CA GLY A 131 -10.98 1.17 -4.20
C GLY A 131 -9.80 0.61 -3.42
N PHE A 132 -9.76 0.99 -2.14
CA PHE A 132 -8.97 0.31 -1.15
C PHE A 132 -9.71 -0.97 -0.73
N VAL A 133 -8.97 -2.06 -0.55
CA VAL A 133 -9.52 -3.36 -0.16
C VAL A 133 -8.73 -3.97 0.99
N THR A 134 -9.44 -4.51 1.96
CA THR A 134 -8.88 -5.23 3.11
C THR A 134 -9.25 -6.71 3.11
N SER A 135 -9.97 -7.16 2.07
CA SER A 135 -10.33 -8.57 1.86
C SER A 135 -10.70 -8.86 0.39
N ALA A 136 -10.75 -10.14 0.04
CA ALA A 136 -11.20 -10.58 -1.28
C ALA A 136 -12.68 -10.25 -1.53
N GLU A 137 -13.54 -10.29 -0.50
CA GLU A 137 -14.96 -9.96 -0.60
C GLU A 137 -15.16 -8.49 -0.99
N GLN A 138 -14.36 -7.58 -0.42
CA GLN A 138 -14.42 -6.16 -0.81
C GLN A 138 -13.95 -5.96 -2.26
N ALA A 139 -12.90 -6.67 -2.68
CA ALA A 139 -12.45 -6.65 -4.06
C ALA A 139 -13.54 -7.16 -5.01
N GLN A 140 -14.20 -8.27 -4.68
CA GLN A 140 -15.33 -8.81 -5.43
C GLN A 140 -16.47 -7.80 -5.54
N ALA A 141 -16.86 -7.17 -4.42
CA ALA A 141 -17.92 -6.18 -4.42
C ALA A 141 -17.62 -4.98 -5.34
N ILE A 142 -16.36 -4.52 -5.41
CA ILE A 142 -15.93 -3.46 -6.32
C ILE A 142 -16.02 -3.92 -7.79
N ILE A 143 -15.53 -5.12 -8.11
CA ILE A 143 -15.57 -5.68 -9.47
C ILE A 143 -17.00 -5.85 -9.97
N GLU A 144 -17.90 -6.27 -9.09
CA GLU A 144 -19.31 -6.52 -9.41
C GLU A 144 -20.19 -5.29 -9.37
N SER A 145 -19.65 -4.16 -8.86
CA SER A 145 -20.41 -2.91 -8.78
C SER A 145 -20.82 -2.44 -10.18
N ASN A 146 -22.11 -2.18 -10.36
CA ASN A 146 -22.70 -1.58 -11.53
C ASN A 146 -22.85 -0.06 -11.34
N GLU A 147 -21.91 0.60 -10.66
CA GLU A 147 -21.97 2.05 -10.52
C GLU A 147 -21.94 2.68 -11.92
N SER A 148 -23.13 2.97 -12.44
CA SER A 148 -23.33 3.80 -13.62
C SER A 148 -22.63 5.14 -13.39
N GLN A 149 -21.94 5.62 -14.43
CA GLN A 149 -21.29 6.93 -14.48
C GLN A 149 -22.17 8.01 -13.84
N PRO A 150 -21.60 8.94 -13.04
CA PRO A 150 -22.33 10.16 -12.77
C PRO A 150 -22.66 10.80 -14.10
N THR A 151 -23.95 10.92 -14.40
CA THR A 151 -24.48 11.64 -15.57
C THR A 151 -23.84 13.02 -15.56
N LYS A 152 -23.07 13.31 -16.60
CA LYS A 152 -22.61 14.69 -16.86
C LYS A 152 -23.85 15.51 -17.19
N GLU A 153 -24.33 16.28 -16.20
CA GLU A 153 -25.15 17.44 -16.49
C GLU A 153 -24.31 18.58 -17.03
#